data_34bfe9455fa4f2a2e2d7331b5869a9da
#
_entry.id   34bfe9455fa4f2a2e2d7331b5869a9da
#
_cell.length_a   1.000
_cell.length_b   1.000
_cell.length_c   1.000
_cell.angle_alpha   90.00
_cell.angle_beta   90.00
_cell.angle_gamma   90.00
#
_symmetry.space_group_name_H-M   'P 1'
#
loop_
_entity.id
_entity.type
_entity.pdbx_description
1 polymer ?
#
loop_
_entity_poly.entity_id
_entity_poly.type
_entity_poly.pdbx_seq_one_letter_code
_entity_poly.pdbx_strand_id
1 'polypeptide(L)' 'MPKIEGLPRGACSRVAAELGVSASLVQAVSRGERRNVIVEEALLKVKREHEARMKRIERMKAKLDELQIGTIDTRQQ' A
#
# COMPACT_ATOMS: atom_id res chain seq x y z
N MET A 1 1.36 -12.83 -17.85
CA MET A 1 0.74 -11.75 -17.12
C MET A 1 1.74 -11.12 -16.15
N PRO A 2 1.82 -9.80 -16.10
CA PRO A 2 2.80 -9.19 -15.23
C PRO A 2 2.43 -9.32 -13.77
N LYS A 3 3.46 -9.36 -12.92
CA LYS A 3 3.26 -9.32 -11.49
C LYS A 3 2.74 -7.96 -11.07
N ILE A 4 1.93 -7.98 -10.02
CA ILE A 4 1.51 -6.73 -9.39
C ILE A 4 2.45 -6.50 -8.21
N GLU A 5 3.33 -5.53 -8.35
CA GLU A 5 4.32 -5.22 -7.32
C GLU A 5 3.93 -3.97 -6.55
N GLY A 6 4.63 -3.75 -5.44
CA GLY A 6 4.38 -2.56 -4.62
C GLY A 6 3.13 -2.66 -3.76
N LEU A 7 2.63 -3.86 -3.55
CA LEU A 7 1.48 -4.06 -2.66
C LEU A 7 1.90 -3.97 -1.21
N PRO A 8 1.06 -3.38 -0.34
CA PRO A 8 1.36 -3.35 1.07
C PRO A 8 1.23 -4.73 1.68
N ARG A 9 1.85 -4.92 2.85
CA ARG A 9 1.78 -6.18 3.57
C ARG A 9 0.33 -6.48 3.92
N GLY A 10 -0.09 -7.72 3.68
CA GLY A 10 -1.45 -8.14 3.97
C GLY A 10 -2.49 -7.76 2.91
N ALA A 11 -2.07 -7.15 1.81
CA ALA A 11 -3.00 -6.75 0.75
C ALA A 11 -3.75 -7.94 0.17
N CYS A 12 -3.06 -9.06 -0.05
CA CYS A 12 -3.70 -10.24 -0.61
C CYS A 12 -4.77 -10.78 0.32
N SER A 13 -4.49 -10.84 1.61
CA SER A 13 -5.46 -11.31 2.59
C SER A 13 -6.68 -10.40 2.64
N ARG A 14 -6.46 -9.10 2.59
CA ARG A 14 -7.53 -8.13 2.60
C ARG A 14 -8.43 -8.26 1.38
N VAL A 15 -7.83 -8.36 0.21
CA VAL A 15 -8.60 -8.52 -1.03
C VAL A 15 -9.38 -9.83 -1.01
N ALA A 16 -8.75 -10.91 -0.53
CA ALA A 16 -9.42 -12.19 -0.43
C ALA A 16 -10.68 -12.11 0.44
N ALA A 17 -10.57 -11.42 1.58
CA ALA A 17 -11.70 -11.24 2.48
C ALA A 17 -12.79 -10.39 1.84
N GLU A 18 -12.42 -9.32 1.16
CA GLU A 18 -13.37 -8.42 0.52
C GLU A 18 -14.15 -9.11 -0.60
N LEU A 19 -13.46 -9.91 -1.40
CA LEU A 19 -14.08 -10.58 -2.55
C LEU A 19 -14.67 -11.94 -2.21
N GLY A 20 -14.40 -12.46 -1.02
CA GLY A 20 -14.88 -13.78 -0.64
C GLY A 20 -14.20 -14.92 -1.39
N VAL A 21 -12.93 -14.73 -1.76
CA VAL A 21 -12.14 -15.75 -2.44
C VAL A 21 -10.97 -16.17 -1.57
N SER A 22 -10.26 -17.23 -1.96
CA SER A 22 -9.13 -17.71 -1.17
C SER A 22 -7.92 -16.80 -1.30
N ALA A 23 -7.14 -16.69 -0.23
CA ALA A 23 -5.91 -15.91 -0.26
C ALA A 23 -4.92 -16.50 -1.25
N SER A 24 -4.92 -17.82 -1.41
CA SER A 24 -4.04 -18.49 -2.38
C SER A 24 -4.32 -18.02 -3.80
N LEU A 25 -5.59 -17.85 -4.15
CA LEU A 25 -5.97 -17.36 -5.47
C LEU A 25 -5.45 -15.92 -5.66
N VAL A 26 -5.66 -15.07 -4.67
CA VAL A 26 -5.23 -13.67 -4.76
C VAL A 26 -3.71 -13.60 -4.89
N GLN A 27 -2.97 -14.41 -4.13
CA GLN A 27 -1.53 -14.45 -4.22
C GLN A 27 -1.06 -14.92 -5.60
N ALA A 28 -1.70 -15.93 -6.15
CA ALA A 28 -1.34 -16.43 -7.48
C ALA A 28 -1.57 -15.36 -8.55
N VAL A 29 -2.67 -14.62 -8.43
CA VAL A 29 -2.96 -13.52 -9.36
C VAL A 29 -1.91 -12.43 -9.21
N SER A 30 -1.52 -12.09 -7.98
CA SER A 30 -0.52 -11.04 -7.76
C SER A 30 0.84 -11.41 -8.34
N ARG A 31 1.17 -12.71 -8.36
CA ARG A 31 2.44 -13.17 -8.93
C ARG A 31 2.40 -13.35 -10.44
N GLY A 32 1.23 -13.19 -11.04
CA GLY A 32 1.06 -13.38 -12.47
C GLY A 32 0.87 -14.83 -12.88
N GLU A 33 0.62 -15.72 -11.92
CA GLU A 33 0.44 -17.15 -12.18
C GLU A 33 -0.98 -17.48 -12.61
N ARG A 34 -1.94 -16.67 -12.22
CA ARG A 34 -3.35 -16.85 -12.59
C ARG A 34 -3.93 -15.53 -13.03
N ARG A 35 -4.98 -15.64 -13.81
CA ARG A 35 -5.66 -14.47 -14.33
C ARG A 35 -7.07 -14.40 -13.77
N ASN A 36 -7.39 -13.26 -13.16
CA ASN A 36 -8.74 -12.99 -12.67
C ASN A 36 -8.91 -11.48 -12.63
N VAL A 37 -9.71 -10.97 -13.55
CA VAL A 37 -9.89 -9.52 -13.74
C VAL A 37 -10.37 -8.84 -12.46
N ILE A 38 -11.31 -9.46 -11.77
CA ILE A 38 -11.86 -8.87 -10.54
C ILE A 38 -10.79 -8.75 -9.48
N VAL A 39 -10.00 -9.80 -9.29
CA VAL A 39 -8.91 -9.79 -8.31
C VAL A 39 -7.83 -8.79 -8.73
N GLU A 40 -7.50 -8.76 -10.02
CA GLU A 40 -6.49 -7.83 -10.53
C GLU A 40 -6.89 -6.39 -10.27
N GLU A 41 -8.14 -6.04 -10.55
CA GLU A 41 -8.64 -4.69 -10.32
C GLU A 41 -8.60 -4.33 -8.84
N ALA A 42 -8.98 -5.26 -7.97
CA ALA A 42 -8.95 -5.02 -6.54
C ALA A 42 -7.52 -4.80 -6.04
N LEU A 43 -6.57 -5.60 -6.53
CA LEU A 43 -5.17 -5.45 -6.15
C LEU A 43 -4.60 -4.13 -6.64
N LEU A 44 -4.93 -3.73 -7.86
CA LEU A 44 -4.47 -2.45 -8.41
C LEU A 44 -5.04 -1.28 -7.63
N LYS A 45 -6.28 -1.39 -7.20
CA LYS A 45 -6.89 -0.36 -6.37
C LYS A 45 -6.16 -0.22 -5.04
N VAL A 46 -5.86 -1.34 -4.38
CA VAL A 46 -5.12 -1.32 -3.13
C VAL A 46 -3.74 -0.71 -3.33
N LYS A 47 -3.08 -1.08 -4.42
CA LYS A 47 -1.76 -0.54 -4.73
C LYS A 47 -1.80 0.98 -4.88
N ARG A 48 -2.77 1.49 -5.63
CA ARG A 48 -2.89 2.93 -5.84
C ARG A 48 -3.18 3.66 -4.54
N GLU A 49 -4.06 3.11 -3.72
CA GLU A 49 -4.38 3.70 -2.42
C GLU A 49 -3.15 3.71 -1.52
N HIS A 50 -2.38 2.65 -1.55
CA HIS A 50 -1.16 2.56 -0.76
C HIS A 50 -0.13 3.60 -1.20
N GLU A 51 0.08 3.72 -2.50
CA GLU A 51 1.04 4.68 -3.05
C GLU A 51 0.63 6.12 -2.73
N ALA A 52 -0.65 6.42 -2.84
CA ALA A 52 -1.14 7.75 -2.50
C ALA A 52 -0.94 8.06 -1.01
N ARG A 53 -1.17 7.05 -0.17
CA ARG A 53 -0.98 7.19 1.28
C ARG A 53 0.49 7.41 1.61
N MET A 54 1.38 6.65 0.97
CA MET A 54 2.80 6.78 1.22
C MET A 54 3.34 8.14 0.80
N LYS A 55 2.88 8.65 -0.33
CA LYS A 55 3.26 9.98 -0.77
C LYS A 55 2.80 11.04 0.22
N ARG A 56 1.60 10.89 0.75
CA ARG A 56 1.07 11.81 1.75
C ARG A 56 1.92 11.76 3.02
N ILE A 57 2.28 10.56 3.45
CA ILE A 57 3.12 10.39 4.64
C ILE A 57 4.48 11.02 4.43
N GLU A 58 5.09 10.84 3.27
CA GLU A 58 6.37 11.44 2.97
C GLU A 58 6.32 12.96 3.04
N ARG A 59 5.26 13.55 2.48
CA ARG A 59 5.08 15.00 2.53
C ARG A 59 4.92 15.48 3.96
N MET A 60 4.15 14.75 4.76
CA MET A 60 3.94 15.10 6.15
C MET A 60 5.23 14.98 6.96
N LYS A 61 6.02 13.94 6.70
CA LYS A 61 7.30 13.77 7.38
C LYS A 61 8.26 14.90 7.04
N ALA A 62 8.35 15.26 5.78
CA ALA A 62 9.23 16.35 5.36
C ALA A 62 8.84 17.64 6.04
N LYS A 63 7.54 17.89 6.11
CA LYS A 63 7.04 19.10 6.75
C LYS A 63 7.30 19.10 8.25
N LEU A 64 7.13 17.94 8.89
CA LEU A 64 7.40 17.79 10.31
C LEU A 64 8.87 17.95 10.62
N ASP A 65 9.75 17.47 9.76
CA ASP A 65 11.17 17.62 9.95
C ASP A 65 11.57 19.09 9.92
N GLU A 66 10.98 19.85 9.01
CA GLU A 66 11.23 21.29 8.96
C GLU A 66 10.77 21.98 10.25
N LEU A 67 9.59 21.58 10.73
CA LEU A 67 9.07 22.14 11.97
C LEU A 67 9.86 21.70 13.18
N GLN A 68 10.37 20.47 13.15
CA GLN A 68 11.13 19.93 14.26
C GLN A 68 12.46 20.64 14.45
N ILE A 69 13.07 21.11 13.40
CA ILE A 69 14.32 21.85 13.50
C ILE A 69 14.15 23.05 14.42
N GLY A 70 13.07 23.79 14.22
CA GLY A 70 12.76 24.93 15.09
C GLY A 70 12.25 24.52 16.45
N THR A 71 11.48 23.43 16.47
CA THR A 71 10.86 22.95 17.70
C THR A 71 11.88 22.34 18.66
N ILE A 72 12.87 21.67 18.12
CA ILE A 72 13.90 21.03 18.94
C ILE A 72 14.63 22.09 19.77
N ASP A 73 14.95 23.20 19.18
CA ASP A 73 15.61 24.27 19.90
C ASP A 73 14.78 24.73 21.10
N THR A 74 13.49 24.84 20.87
CA THR A 74 12.57 25.27 21.93
C THR A 74 12.43 24.20 23.02
N ARG A 75 12.32 22.97 22.61
CA ARG A 75 12.08 21.88 23.52
C ARG A 75 13.21 21.59 24.48
N GLN A 76 14.38 21.94 24.10
CA GLN A 76 15.54 21.67 24.91
C GLN A 76 15.70 22.65 26.06
N GLN A 77 14.89 23.64 26.10
CA GLN A 77 14.91 24.66 27.15
C GLN A 77 14.41 24.15 28.50
#